data_233c0f9ea748b01c10d305ea6199d1b0
#
_entry.id   233c0f9ea748b01c10d305ea6199d1b0
#
_cell.length_a   1.000
_cell.length_b   1.000
_cell.length_c   1.000
_cell.angle_alpha   90.00
_cell.angle_beta   90.00
_cell.angle_gamma   90.00
#
_symmetry.space_group_name_H-M   'P 1'
#
loop_
_entity.id
_entity.type
_entity.pdbx_description
1 polymer ?
#
loop_
_entity_poly.entity_id
_entity_poly.type
_entity_poly.pdbx_seq_one_letter_code
_entity_poly.pdbx_strand_id
1 'polypeptide(L)'
;MLLGISVISFAKETPLKPRLVVCTDIAPADVEPDDMESMVHLMVYADMLEIEALITSVGWNCDPYPKEWAQYLHRVIDAYGQDVKNLRKRSEQTSFLSLDEENGRQHIGYWPSADYLRSRAVMGSEHGGIKVIGEGNDSPGSNLLIQLADEDDPRPIYVAAWGGANTLAQAIWRVKQTRSAEELKKFVSKFRIYTITDQDMQYNMRMNRAYSSHQWLRQEFKDDLQFIWDEGTWQEQCELGKQHWAWHQNSIQKLGALGKEYPNYKWGVEGDTPSFLYVLPNGLNDPEDPSQAGWAGYHQHGLCPDSLTTAWTSWEEPVRSISIGYKQRFYLHELFDFIERLHWAEDGKGNHNPTVVVNGHQGPSPLTLQAKAGETIRLDASKSSDPDFNTIAFQWWQQPEIGTAKLTIEDAESAVVNLHIPTNASGQTLHFICEVSDKGASYLKSYQRIIISIE
;
A
#
# COMPACT_ATOMS: atom_id res chain seq x y z
N MET A 1 11.63 -14.78 -52.98
CA MET A 1 10.35 -14.55 -52.32
C MET A 1 10.63 -14.46 -50.81
N LEU A 2 10.89 -13.24 -50.32
CA LEU A 2 11.18 -12.99 -48.91
C LEU A 2 9.82 -12.82 -48.20
N LEU A 3 9.45 -13.77 -47.35
CA LEU A 3 8.33 -13.65 -46.42
C LEU A 3 8.71 -12.67 -45.32
N GLY A 4 8.17 -11.47 -45.38
CA GLY A 4 8.27 -10.52 -44.27
C GLY A 4 7.43 -11.00 -43.11
N ILE A 5 8.09 -11.37 -42.02
CA ILE A 5 7.44 -11.60 -40.72
C ILE A 5 7.12 -10.22 -40.15
N SER A 6 5.86 -9.82 -40.22
CA SER A 6 5.36 -8.65 -39.48
C SER A 6 5.36 -9.00 -38.00
N VAL A 7 6.32 -8.49 -37.27
CA VAL A 7 6.29 -8.48 -35.80
C VAL A 7 5.23 -7.45 -35.41
N ILE A 8 4.04 -7.90 -35.04
CA ILE A 8 3.03 -7.07 -34.41
C ILE A 8 3.57 -6.79 -32.99
N SER A 9 4.16 -5.60 -32.81
CA SER A 9 4.48 -5.09 -31.47
C SER A 9 3.13 -4.69 -30.83
N PHE A 10 2.63 -5.52 -29.95
CA PHE A 10 1.60 -5.07 -29.01
C PHE A 10 2.25 -4.05 -28.09
N ALA A 11 1.82 -2.80 -28.14
CA ALA A 11 2.15 -1.85 -27.09
C ALA A 11 1.71 -2.51 -25.77
N LYS A 12 2.63 -2.66 -24.83
CA LYS A 12 2.32 -3.26 -23.52
C LYS A 12 1.35 -2.30 -22.83
N GLU A 13 0.13 -2.76 -22.61
CA GLU A 13 -0.90 -1.95 -21.96
C GLU A 13 -0.41 -1.57 -20.55
N THR A 14 -0.48 -0.30 -20.20
CA THR A 14 -0.09 0.18 -18.86
C THR A 14 -1.03 -0.46 -17.85
N PRO A 15 -0.50 -1.06 -16.75
CA PRO A 15 -1.34 -1.75 -15.79
C PRO A 15 -2.31 -0.78 -15.09
N LEU A 16 -3.46 -1.31 -14.67
CA LEU A 16 -4.42 -0.59 -13.84
C LEU A 16 -3.83 -0.41 -12.43
N LYS A 17 -4.22 0.69 -11.79
CA LYS A 17 -3.87 0.95 -10.38
C LYS A 17 -4.57 -0.06 -9.46
N PRO A 18 -3.99 -0.43 -8.31
CA PRO A 18 -4.72 -1.04 -7.21
C PRO A 18 -5.81 -0.09 -6.68
N ARG A 19 -6.98 -0.64 -6.35
CA ARG A 19 -8.13 0.12 -5.81
C ARG A 19 -7.95 0.32 -4.31
N LEU A 20 -7.88 1.56 -3.83
CA LEU A 20 -7.63 1.89 -2.45
C LEU A 20 -8.80 2.67 -1.83
N VAL A 21 -9.24 2.22 -0.66
CA VAL A 21 -10.13 2.95 0.26
C VAL A 21 -9.36 3.21 1.54
N VAL A 22 -9.44 4.43 2.06
CA VAL A 22 -8.85 4.81 3.35
C VAL A 22 -9.98 5.10 4.34
N CYS A 23 -9.91 4.48 5.53
CA CYS A 23 -10.75 4.81 6.68
C CYS A 23 -9.88 5.51 7.73
N THR A 24 -10.03 6.83 7.90
CA THR A 24 -9.13 7.71 8.65
C THR A 24 -9.86 8.42 9.78
N ASP A 25 -9.27 8.48 10.97
CA ASP A 25 -9.74 9.33 12.07
C ASP A 25 -9.04 10.70 12.09
N ILE A 26 -8.64 11.17 10.91
CA ILE A 26 -7.96 12.46 10.69
C ILE A 26 -8.53 13.57 11.58
N ALA A 27 -7.64 14.25 12.28
CA ALA A 27 -7.96 15.19 13.34
C ALA A 27 -7.07 16.45 13.27
N PRO A 28 -7.35 17.47 14.12
CA PRO A 28 -6.40 18.57 14.29
C PRO A 28 -5.02 18.07 14.71
N ALA A 29 -3.95 18.72 14.22
CA ALA A 29 -2.56 18.31 14.49
C ALA A 29 -2.16 18.36 15.99
N ASP A 30 -2.90 19.07 16.82
CA ASP A 30 -2.71 19.07 18.29
C ASP A 30 -3.45 17.91 18.98
N VAL A 31 -4.26 17.15 18.24
CA VAL A 31 -4.95 15.92 18.70
C VAL A 31 -4.24 14.68 18.14
N GLU A 32 -4.26 14.51 16.83
CA GLU A 32 -3.73 13.34 16.12
C GLU A 32 -3.14 13.80 14.77
N PRO A 33 -1.82 14.03 14.66
CA PRO A 33 -1.23 14.56 13.43
C PRO A 33 -0.89 13.51 12.36
N ASP A 34 -0.71 12.24 12.70
CA ASP A 34 -0.14 11.23 11.82
C ASP A 34 -1.04 10.84 10.64
N ASP A 35 -2.37 10.87 10.79
CA ASP A 35 -3.29 10.80 9.65
C ASP A 35 -3.05 11.89 8.60
N MET A 36 -2.82 13.14 9.03
CA MET A 36 -2.49 14.22 8.10
C MET A 36 -1.13 14.02 7.44
N GLU A 37 -0.13 13.54 8.19
CA GLU A 37 1.19 13.20 7.67
C GLU A 37 1.05 12.11 6.59
N SER A 38 0.37 11.01 6.92
CA SER A 38 0.13 9.88 6.03
C SER A 38 -0.73 10.25 4.82
N MET A 39 -1.71 11.17 4.99
CA MET A 39 -2.55 11.65 3.89
C MET A 39 -1.74 12.50 2.89
N VAL A 40 -0.84 13.37 3.36
CA VAL A 40 0.07 14.11 2.48
C VAL A 40 0.96 13.16 1.71
N HIS A 41 1.51 12.14 2.38
CA HIS A 41 2.33 11.10 1.76
C HIS A 41 1.53 10.32 0.70
N LEU A 42 0.31 9.88 1.01
CA LEU A 42 -0.57 9.19 0.05
C LEU A 42 -0.86 10.03 -1.20
N MET A 43 -1.09 11.33 -1.06
CA MET A 43 -1.47 12.18 -2.19
C MET A 43 -0.41 12.25 -3.29
N VAL A 44 0.87 12.12 -2.97
CA VAL A 44 1.93 12.09 -3.97
C VAL A 44 2.08 10.72 -4.66
N TYR A 45 1.27 9.73 -4.26
CA TYR A 45 1.13 8.43 -4.93
C TYR A 45 -0.24 8.24 -5.61
N ALA A 46 -1.00 9.32 -5.77
CA ALA A 46 -2.29 9.24 -6.46
C ALA A 46 -2.18 8.81 -7.95
N ASP A 47 -0.99 8.82 -8.54
CA ASP A 47 -0.70 8.23 -9.85
C ASP A 47 -0.51 6.72 -9.81
N MET A 48 -0.23 6.14 -8.64
CA MET A 48 0.06 4.72 -8.44
C MET A 48 -1.12 3.95 -7.83
N LEU A 49 -1.97 4.63 -7.09
CA LEU A 49 -3.12 4.07 -6.37
C LEU A 49 -4.41 4.73 -6.85
N GLU A 50 -5.44 3.94 -7.13
CA GLU A 50 -6.79 4.43 -7.43
C GLU A 50 -7.52 4.67 -6.12
N ILE A 51 -7.50 5.94 -5.67
CA ILE A 51 -8.12 6.36 -4.40
C ILE A 51 -9.63 6.47 -4.62
N GLU A 52 -10.36 5.42 -4.28
CA GLU A 52 -11.80 5.33 -4.52
C GLU A 52 -12.66 5.87 -3.39
N ALA A 53 -12.11 5.93 -2.17
CA ALA A 53 -12.78 6.59 -1.07
C ALA A 53 -11.78 7.03 0.01
N LEU A 54 -12.05 8.21 0.59
CA LEU A 54 -11.44 8.76 1.78
C LEU A 54 -12.57 8.91 2.81
N ILE A 55 -12.67 7.96 3.73
CA ILE A 55 -13.82 7.82 4.63
C ILE A 55 -13.38 8.20 6.04
N THR A 56 -14.08 9.15 6.68
CA THR A 56 -13.82 9.44 8.10
C THR A 56 -14.24 8.26 8.97
N SER A 57 -13.51 8.00 10.03
CA SER A 57 -13.82 6.96 11.01
C SER A 57 -13.54 7.44 12.44
N VAL A 58 -14.00 6.70 13.41
CA VAL A 58 -13.55 6.88 14.80
C VAL A 58 -12.16 6.29 14.97
N GLY A 59 -11.46 6.74 15.99
CA GLY A 59 -10.17 6.18 16.39
C GLY A 59 -9.95 6.35 17.87
N TRP A 60 -8.72 6.13 18.33
CA TRP A 60 -8.41 6.17 19.74
C TRP A 60 -8.67 7.53 20.40
N ASN A 61 -8.62 8.61 19.64
CA ASN A 61 -8.75 9.98 20.15
C ASN A 61 -10.15 10.55 20.05
N CYS A 62 -11.09 9.88 19.40
CA CYS A 62 -12.45 10.36 19.23
C CYS A 62 -13.48 9.24 19.17
N ASP A 63 -14.60 9.43 19.87
CA ASP A 63 -15.88 8.74 19.73
C ASP A 63 -16.92 9.57 20.48
N PRO A 64 -17.86 10.23 19.78
CA PRO A 64 -18.08 10.22 18.33
C PRO A 64 -17.01 10.98 17.53
N TYR A 65 -16.88 10.67 16.24
CA TYR A 65 -16.05 11.44 15.34
C TYR A 65 -16.64 12.86 15.14
N PRO A 66 -15.88 13.93 15.43
CA PRO A 66 -16.34 15.29 15.22
C PRO A 66 -16.44 15.62 13.73
N LYS A 67 -17.66 15.91 13.26
CA LYS A 67 -17.91 16.13 11.80
C LYS A 67 -17.08 17.25 11.20
N GLU A 68 -16.75 18.27 11.98
CA GLU A 68 -15.91 19.38 11.56
C GLU A 68 -14.46 18.96 11.26
N TRP A 69 -13.99 17.82 11.77
CA TRP A 69 -12.65 17.34 11.47
C TRP A 69 -12.50 16.86 10.02
N ALA A 70 -13.58 16.51 9.33
CA ALA A 70 -13.54 16.20 7.90
C ALA A 70 -12.92 17.34 7.05
N GLN A 71 -12.89 18.58 7.56
CA GLN A 71 -12.20 19.69 6.90
C GLN A 71 -10.70 19.44 6.66
N TYR A 72 -10.05 18.60 7.50
CA TYR A 72 -8.64 18.29 7.34
C TYR A 72 -8.38 17.43 6.11
N LEU A 73 -9.28 16.50 5.76
CA LEU A 73 -9.26 15.82 4.46
C LEU A 73 -9.30 16.83 3.31
N HIS A 74 -10.24 17.76 3.36
CA HIS A 74 -10.41 18.76 2.31
C HIS A 74 -9.20 19.69 2.19
N ARG A 75 -8.53 20.05 3.30
CA ARG A 75 -7.30 20.84 3.29
C ARG A 75 -6.19 20.15 2.51
N VAL A 76 -5.96 18.86 2.75
CA VAL A 76 -4.94 18.09 2.03
C VAL A 76 -5.32 17.94 0.55
N ILE A 77 -6.59 17.69 0.23
CA ILE A 77 -7.07 17.64 -1.17
C ILE A 77 -6.91 18.99 -1.87
N ASP A 78 -7.15 20.10 -1.18
CA ASP A 78 -6.97 21.46 -1.72
C ASP A 78 -5.48 21.75 -2.00
N ALA A 79 -4.59 21.30 -1.11
CA ALA A 79 -3.14 21.39 -1.31
C ALA A 79 -2.70 20.53 -2.52
N TYR A 80 -3.20 19.29 -2.62
CA TYR A 80 -3.00 18.46 -3.80
C TYR A 80 -3.46 19.16 -5.09
N GLY A 81 -4.63 19.80 -5.06
CA GLY A 81 -5.16 20.55 -6.20
C GLY A 81 -4.24 21.70 -6.69
N GLN A 82 -3.47 22.30 -5.78
CA GLN A 82 -2.47 23.29 -6.14
C GLN A 82 -1.25 22.67 -6.82
N ASP A 83 -0.81 21.52 -6.33
CA ASP A 83 0.43 20.86 -6.74
C ASP A 83 0.25 19.90 -7.92
N VAL A 84 -0.93 19.33 -8.13
CA VAL A 84 -1.17 18.29 -9.14
C VAL A 84 -0.81 18.72 -10.57
N LYS A 85 -0.88 20.00 -10.89
CA LYS A 85 -0.42 20.53 -12.19
C LYS A 85 1.07 20.26 -12.44
N ASN A 86 1.88 20.29 -11.37
CA ASN A 86 3.30 19.99 -11.43
C ASN A 86 3.52 18.46 -11.48
N LEU A 87 2.80 17.69 -10.65
CA LEU A 87 2.83 16.22 -10.64
C LEU A 87 2.50 15.64 -12.02
N ARG A 88 1.49 16.15 -12.71
CA ARG A 88 1.09 15.72 -14.07
C ARG A 88 2.19 15.87 -15.12
N LYS A 89 3.13 16.78 -14.95
CA LYS A 89 4.28 16.91 -15.88
C LYS A 89 5.11 15.62 -15.93
N ARG A 90 5.07 14.78 -14.90
CA ARG A 90 5.82 13.52 -14.82
C ARG A 90 5.23 12.42 -15.73
N SER A 91 3.93 12.46 -15.99
CA SER A 91 3.22 11.50 -16.82
C SER A 91 2.80 12.07 -18.19
N GLU A 92 3.31 13.25 -18.56
CA GLU A 92 2.94 13.96 -19.78
C GLU A 92 1.43 14.19 -19.93
N GLN A 93 0.70 14.14 -18.82
CA GLN A 93 -0.75 14.31 -18.78
C GLN A 93 -1.12 15.77 -19.03
N THR A 94 -1.82 16.06 -20.11
CA THR A 94 -2.15 17.44 -20.55
C THR A 94 -3.49 17.94 -20.03
N SER A 95 -4.44 17.06 -19.75
CA SER A 95 -5.78 17.40 -19.25
C SER A 95 -6.26 16.40 -18.22
N PHE A 96 -7.23 16.78 -17.40
CA PHE A 96 -8.03 15.83 -16.64
C PHE A 96 -9.14 15.26 -17.50
N LEU A 97 -9.60 14.06 -17.17
CA LEU A 97 -10.84 13.50 -17.66
C LEU A 97 -12.03 14.25 -17.02
N SER A 98 -13.23 14.07 -17.56
CA SER A 98 -14.45 14.48 -16.83
C SER A 98 -14.56 13.68 -15.52
N LEU A 99 -15.34 14.18 -14.57
CA LEU A 99 -15.54 13.47 -13.29
C LEU A 99 -16.12 12.06 -13.49
N ASP A 100 -17.05 11.91 -14.48
CA ASP A 100 -17.61 10.60 -14.81
C ASP A 100 -16.56 9.64 -15.40
N GLU A 101 -15.65 10.13 -16.24
CA GLU A 101 -14.54 9.34 -16.79
C GLU A 101 -13.46 9.05 -15.72
N GLU A 102 -13.20 9.99 -14.81
CA GLU A 102 -12.28 9.77 -13.68
C GLU A 102 -12.81 8.72 -12.69
N ASN A 103 -14.14 8.52 -12.61
CA ASN A 103 -14.75 7.42 -11.87
C ASN A 103 -14.56 6.04 -12.53
N GLY A 104 -14.02 6.00 -13.74
CA GLY A 104 -13.62 4.76 -14.42
C GLY A 104 -12.30 4.20 -13.92
N ARG A 105 -11.88 3.08 -14.53
CA ARG A 105 -10.62 2.40 -14.20
C ARG A 105 -9.41 3.25 -14.58
N GLN A 106 -8.53 3.51 -13.63
CA GLN A 106 -7.35 4.34 -13.84
C GLN A 106 -6.08 3.51 -14.04
N HIS A 107 -5.26 3.91 -15.00
CA HIS A 107 -3.94 3.31 -15.25
C HIS A 107 -2.86 3.96 -14.37
N ILE A 108 -1.81 3.19 -14.04
CA ILE A 108 -0.63 3.71 -13.35
C ILE A 108 -0.04 4.88 -14.15
N GLY A 109 0.35 5.94 -13.46
CA GLY A 109 0.85 7.19 -14.01
C GLY A 109 -0.20 8.29 -14.21
N TYR A 110 -1.51 7.96 -14.11
CA TYR A 110 -2.58 8.95 -14.21
C TYR A 110 -2.80 9.69 -12.87
N TRP A 111 -2.78 11.02 -12.91
CA TRP A 111 -3.07 11.88 -11.74
C TRP A 111 -4.56 12.31 -11.78
N PRO A 112 -5.40 11.92 -10.83
CA PRO A 112 -6.78 12.35 -10.77
C PRO A 112 -6.90 13.84 -10.44
N SER A 113 -8.05 14.46 -10.77
CA SER A 113 -8.32 15.83 -10.36
C SER A 113 -8.61 15.94 -8.84
N ALA A 114 -8.40 17.13 -8.28
CA ALA A 114 -8.81 17.41 -6.90
C ALA A 114 -10.33 17.29 -6.73
N ASP A 115 -11.11 17.57 -7.77
CA ASP A 115 -12.58 17.42 -7.75
C ASP A 115 -12.99 15.96 -7.66
N TYR A 116 -12.28 15.05 -8.35
CA TYR A 116 -12.46 13.61 -8.18
C TYR A 116 -12.20 13.21 -6.73
N LEU A 117 -11.01 13.53 -6.18
CA LEU A 117 -10.67 13.18 -4.79
C LEU A 117 -11.66 13.76 -3.79
N ARG A 118 -12.14 14.99 -4.01
CA ARG A 118 -13.14 15.64 -3.16
C ARG A 118 -14.48 14.91 -3.20
N SER A 119 -14.86 14.36 -4.36
CA SER A 119 -16.09 13.55 -4.49
C SER A 119 -16.00 12.21 -3.77
N ARG A 120 -14.75 11.75 -3.47
CA ARG A 120 -14.46 10.51 -2.76
C ARG A 120 -14.29 10.70 -1.25
N ALA A 121 -14.24 11.94 -0.76
CA ALA A 121 -14.15 12.25 0.66
C ALA A 121 -15.58 12.26 1.27
N VAL A 122 -15.88 11.26 2.10
CA VAL A 122 -17.21 11.04 2.68
C VAL A 122 -17.16 10.71 4.17
N MET A 123 -18.26 10.98 4.86
CA MET A 123 -18.42 10.59 6.26
C MET A 123 -18.65 9.08 6.38
N GLY A 124 -17.92 8.43 7.28
CA GLY A 124 -18.17 7.07 7.71
C GLY A 124 -19.06 6.98 8.95
N SER A 125 -18.90 5.89 9.72
CA SER A 125 -19.59 5.69 10.98
C SER A 125 -19.12 6.70 12.02
N GLU A 126 -20.08 7.35 12.71
CA GLU A 126 -19.79 8.39 13.72
C GLU A 126 -19.33 7.79 15.05
N HIS A 127 -19.63 6.52 15.29
CA HIS A 127 -19.29 5.80 16.53
C HIS A 127 -18.55 4.50 16.24
N GLY A 128 -17.72 4.07 17.19
CA GLY A 128 -16.96 2.82 17.16
C GLY A 128 -17.64 1.66 17.87
N GLY A 129 -17.08 0.47 17.66
CA GLY A 129 -17.47 -0.77 18.32
C GLY A 129 -18.64 -1.50 17.67
N ILE A 130 -18.78 -2.79 18.05
CA ILE A 130 -19.78 -3.71 17.48
C ILE A 130 -21.24 -3.27 17.79
N LYS A 131 -21.46 -2.56 18.89
CA LYS A 131 -22.81 -2.18 19.34
C LYS A 131 -23.48 -1.16 18.43
N VAL A 132 -22.73 -0.44 17.64
CA VAL A 132 -23.23 0.58 16.70
C VAL A 132 -23.24 0.09 15.25
N ILE A 133 -23.08 -1.21 15.04
CA ILE A 133 -23.33 -1.87 13.77
C ILE A 133 -24.75 -2.40 13.78
N GLY A 134 -25.56 -2.06 12.77
CA GLY A 134 -26.93 -2.53 12.71
C GLY A 134 -27.87 -1.59 11.97
N GLU A 135 -29.16 -1.85 12.14
CA GLU A 135 -30.22 -1.05 11.50
C GLU A 135 -30.15 0.41 11.92
N GLY A 136 -30.25 1.32 10.94
CA GLY A 136 -30.20 2.76 11.15
C GLY A 136 -28.80 3.36 11.27
N ASN A 137 -27.74 2.55 11.17
CA ASN A 137 -26.35 3.00 11.29
C ASN A 137 -25.60 3.08 9.93
N ASP A 138 -26.31 3.01 8.81
CA ASP A 138 -25.71 3.22 7.51
C ASP A 138 -25.18 4.65 7.38
N SER A 139 -23.98 4.76 6.82
CA SER A 139 -23.32 6.03 6.56
C SER A 139 -23.09 6.24 5.07
N PRO A 140 -22.79 7.46 4.61
CA PRO A 140 -22.33 7.68 3.24
C PRO A 140 -21.18 6.76 2.86
N GLY A 141 -20.22 6.55 3.75
CA GLY A 141 -19.07 5.67 3.55
C GLY A 141 -19.46 4.20 3.42
N SER A 142 -20.34 3.68 4.29
CA SER A 142 -20.77 2.27 4.17
C SER A 142 -21.57 2.02 2.89
N ASN A 143 -22.38 2.97 2.45
CA ASN A 143 -23.09 2.89 1.17
C ASN A 143 -22.15 2.97 -0.02
N LEU A 144 -21.12 3.82 0.03
CA LEU A 144 -20.10 3.90 -1.01
C LEU A 144 -19.31 2.59 -1.13
N LEU A 145 -18.93 1.97 -0.03
CA LEU A 145 -18.27 0.64 -0.03
C LEU A 145 -19.13 -0.44 -0.70
N ILE A 146 -20.45 -0.43 -0.47
CA ILE A 146 -21.38 -1.35 -1.14
C ILE A 146 -21.38 -1.07 -2.64
N GLN A 147 -21.50 0.20 -3.05
CA GLN A 147 -21.48 0.59 -4.45
C GLN A 147 -20.20 0.15 -5.17
N LEU A 148 -19.03 0.43 -4.59
CA LEU A 148 -17.72 0.08 -5.14
C LEU A 148 -17.52 -1.43 -5.31
N ALA A 149 -18.01 -2.22 -4.35
CA ALA A 149 -17.91 -3.68 -4.44
C ALA A 149 -18.90 -4.29 -5.44
N ASP A 150 -19.99 -3.60 -5.74
CA ASP A 150 -20.99 -4.04 -6.73
C ASP A 150 -20.61 -3.68 -8.17
N GLU A 151 -19.58 -2.87 -8.37
CA GLU A 151 -19.06 -2.55 -9.70
C GLU A 151 -18.53 -3.80 -10.41
N ASP A 152 -18.68 -3.82 -11.74
CA ASP A 152 -18.10 -4.87 -12.59
C ASP A 152 -16.59 -4.63 -12.79
N ASP A 153 -15.86 -4.65 -11.70
CA ASP A 153 -14.40 -4.59 -11.66
C ASP A 153 -13.86 -5.84 -10.97
N PRO A 154 -13.00 -6.63 -11.64
CA PRO A 154 -12.43 -7.85 -11.05
C PRO A 154 -11.37 -7.57 -9.98
N ARG A 155 -10.81 -6.36 -9.92
CA ARG A 155 -9.77 -6.00 -8.96
C ARG A 155 -10.33 -6.01 -7.53
N PRO A 156 -9.56 -6.48 -6.53
CA PRO A 156 -9.92 -6.32 -5.13
C PRO A 156 -9.91 -4.84 -4.72
N ILE A 157 -10.59 -4.55 -3.61
CA ILE A 157 -10.60 -3.25 -2.94
C ILE A 157 -9.75 -3.37 -1.68
N TYR A 158 -8.63 -2.67 -1.64
CA TYR A 158 -7.78 -2.60 -0.46
C TYR A 158 -8.29 -1.51 0.47
N VAL A 159 -8.58 -1.88 1.72
CA VAL A 159 -9.06 -0.97 2.76
C VAL A 159 -7.94 -0.73 3.76
N ALA A 160 -7.36 0.46 3.72
CA ALA A 160 -6.39 0.94 4.71
C ALA A 160 -7.17 1.56 5.88
N ALA A 161 -7.25 0.85 7.00
CA ALA A 161 -7.92 1.31 8.20
C ALA A 161 -6.90 1.95 9.14
N TRP A 162 -6.87 3.28 9.13
CA TRP A 162 -6.03 4.14 9.98
C TRP A 162 -6.69 4.31 11.34
N GLY A 163 -8.01 4.56 11.35
CA GLY A 163 -8.86 4.44 12.52
C GLY A 163 -9.62 3.11 12.55
N GLY A 164 -10.88 3.15 12.99
CA GLY A 164 -11.75 1.97 13.12
C GLY A 164 -12.26 1.41 11.79
N ALA A 165 -12.60 0.13 11.77
CA ALA A 165 -13.19 -0.56 10.62
C ALA A 165 -14.74 -0.59 10.65
N ASN A 166 -15.38 0.19 11.50
CA ASN A 166 -16.84 0.21 11.68
C ASN A 166 -17.60 0.41 10.38
N THR A 167 -17.11 1.30 9.52
CA THR A 167 -17.79 1.61 8.26
C THR A 167 -17.82 0.42 7.32
N LEU A 168 -16.71 -0.32 7.20
CA LEU A 168 -16.68 -1.58 6.44
C LEU A 168 -17.56 -2.63 7.09
N ALA A 169 -17.51 -2.76 8.41
CA ALA A 169 -18.33 -3.72 9.15
C ALA A 169 -19.83 -3.43 8.98
N GLN A 170 -20.26 -2.15 8.99
CA GLN A 170 -21.61 -1.76 8.69
C GLN A 170 -22.04 -2.10 7.25
N ALA A 171 -21.16 -1.87 6.27
CA ALA A 171 -21.43 -2.24 4.88
C ALA A 171 -21.65 -3.76 4.74
N ILE A 172 -20.76 -4.56 5.34
CA ILE A 172 -20.88 -6.03 5.34
C ILE A 172 -22.14 -6.48 6.08
N TRP A 173 -22.45 -5.86 7.23
CA TRP A 173 -23.66 -6.15 7.98
C TRP A 173 -24.91 -5.87 7.13
N ARG A 174 -24.99 -4.73 6.44
CA ARG A 174 -26.14 -4.38 5.57
C ARG A 174 -26.33 -5.41 4.46
N VAL A 175 -25.25 -5.81 3.80
CA VAL A 175 -25.29 -6.85 2.77
C VAL A 175 -25.72 -8.20 3.35
N LYS A 176 -25.25 -8.57 4.54
CA LYS A 176 -25.66 -9.79 5.25
C LYS A 176 -27.18 -9.82 5.54
N GLN A 177 -27.83 -8.65 5.77
CA GLN A 177 -29.27 -8.58 6.02
C GLN A 177 -30.12 -8.61 4.73
N THR A 178 -29.55 -8.23 3.60
CA THR A 178 -30.32 -7.94 2.38
C THR A 178 -30.05 -8.90 1.23
N ARG A 179 -29.00 -9.72 1.32
CA ARG A 179 -28.57 -10.60 0.23
C ARG A 179 -28.45 -12.06 0.70
N SER A 180 -28.37 -12.97 -0.26
CA SER A 180 -28.11 -14.39 -0.01
C SER A 180 -26.68 -14.61 0.55
N ALA A 181 -26.45 -15.78 1.15
CA ALA A 181 -25.13 -16.15 1.67
C ALA A 181 -24.04 -16.19 0.57
N GLU A 182 -24.40 -16.61 -0.64
CA GLU A 182 -23.48 -16.63 -1.79
C GLU A 182 -23.10 -15.21 -2.24
N GLU A 183 -24.07 -14.31 -2.33
CA GLU A 183 -23.83 -12.90 -2.67
C GLU A 183 -23.02 -12.19 -1.57
N LEU A 184 -23.30 -12.49 -0.30
CA LEU A 184 -22.50 -11.99 0.82
C LEU A 184 -21.04 -12.45 0.71
N LYS A 185 -20.82 -13.74 0.46
CA LYS A 185 -19.47 -14.28 0.28
C LYS A 185 -18.74 -13.59 -0.87
N LYS A 186 -19.39 -13.44 -2.02
CA LYS A 186 -18.84 -12.72 -3.18
C LYS A 186 -18.53 -11.27 -2.83
N PHE A 187 -19.39 -10.60 -2.08
CA PHE A 187 -19.19 -9.23 -1.64
C PHE A 187 -17.97 -9.11 -0.72
N VAL A 188 -17.89 -9.93 0.34
CA VAL A 188 -16.79 -9.89 1.31
C VAL A 188 -15.45 -10.24 0.66
N SER A 189 -15.42 -11.19 -0.27
CA SER A 189 -14.20 -11.59 -0.97
C SER A 189 -13.61 -10.51 -1.89
N LYS A 190 -14.32 -9.41 -2.13
CA LYS A 190 -13.76 -8.22 -2.83
C LYS A 190 -12.79 -7.43 -1.97
N PHE A 191 -12.87 -7.54 -0.65
CA PHE A 191 -12.09 -6.69 0.25
C PHE A 191 -10.81 -7.35 0.75
N ARG A 192 -9.80 -6.51 0.91
CA ARG A 192 -8.53 -6.79 1.58
C ARG A 192 -8.32 -5.68 2.60
N ILE A 193 -8.31 -5.99 3.88
CA ILE A 193 -8.17 -4.96 4.90
C ILE A 193 -6.80 -5.00 5.56
N TYR A 194 -6.16 -3.84 5.66
CA TYR A 194 -4.96 -3.62 6.45
C TYR A 194 -5.30 -2.64 7.58
N THR A 195 -5.13 -3.07 8.83
CA THR A 195 -5.45 -2.26 9.99
C THR A 195 -4.18 -1.84 10.72
N ILE A 196 -4.10 -0.54 11.03
CA ILE A 196 -3.12 0.00 11.95
C ILE A 196 -3.65 -0.25 13.36
N THR A 197 -3.26 -1.42 13.91
CA THR A 197 -3.82 -1.97 15.14
C THR A 197 -5.36 -2.06 15.14
N ASP A 198 -5.98 -2.14 16.32
CA ASP A 198 -7.44 -2.11 16.50
C ASP A 198 -7.84 -0.78 17.13
N GLN A 199 -8.21 0.20 16.31
CA GLN A 199 -8.57 1.55 16.72
C GLN A 199 -10.08 1.81 16.75
N ASP A 200 -10.89 0.78 16.66
CA ASP A 200 -12.35 0.87 16.62
C ASP A 200 -12.99 1.41 17.90
N MET A 201 -12.19 1.66 18.89
CA MET A 201 -12.61 2.11 20.22
C MET A 201 -11.59 3.11 20.77
N GLN A 202 -12.03 4.01 21.62
CA GLN A 202 -11.12 4.92 22.33
C GLN A 202 -9.99 4.16 23.04
N TYR A 203 -8.84 4.79 23.15
CA TYR A 203 -7.64 4.19 23.70
C TYR A 203 -7.84 3.50 25.05
N ASN A 204 -8.61 4.08 25.95
CA ASN A 204 -8.92 3.51 27.26
C ASN A 204 -9.81 2.25 27.22
N MET A 205 -10.52 2.02 26.12
CA MET A 205 -11.40 0.87 25.91
C MET A 205 -10.78 -0.23 25.04
N ARG A 206 -9.66 0.03 24.39
CA ARG A 206 -9.02 -0.90 23.44
C ARG A 206 -8.70 -2.29 24.01
N MET A 207 -8.52 -2.40 25.31
CA MET A 207 -8.26 -3.68 25.95
C MET A 207 -9.49 -4.59 25.97
N ASN A 208 -10.68 -4.04 25.72
CA ASN A 208 -11.92 -4.81 25.64
C ASN A 208 -12.32 -5.05 24.17
N ARG A 209 -11.49 -5.75 23.46
CA ARG A 209 -11.62 -6.01 22.01
C ARG A 209 -12.86 -6.83 21.65
N ALA A 210 -13.52 -7.49 22.60
CA ALA A 210 -14.80 -8.16 22.39
C ALA A 210 -15.92 -7.22 21.90
N TYR A 211 -15.73 -5.92 22.04
CA TYR A 211 -16.67 -4.90 21.54
C TYR A 211 -16.22 -4.24 20.23
N SER A 212 -15.08 -4.68 19.67
CA SER A 212 -14.52 -4.15 18.43
C SER A 212 -15.22 -4.74 17.21
N SER A 213 -15.48 -3.91 16.20
CA SER A 213 -15.92 -4.38 14.88
C SER A 213 -14.81 -5.15 14.14
N HIS A 214 -13.54 -4.85 14.39
CA HIS A 214 -12.41 -5.60 13.86
C HIS A 214 -12.44 -7.08 14.29
N GLN A 215 -12.72 -7.35 15.58
CA GLN A 215 -12.85 -8.72 16.05
C GLN A 215 -14.03 -9.45 15.41
N TRP A 216 -15.17 -8.77 15.28
CA TRP A 216 -16.33 -9.33 14.60
C TRP A 216 -16.02 -9.71 13.15
N LEU A 217 -15.34 -8.83 12.40
CA LEU A 217 -14.91 -9.11 11.02
C LEU A 217 -14.02 -10.36 10.96
N ARG A 218 -13.03 -10.47 11.84
CA ARG A 218 -12.13 -11.62 11.87
C ARG A 218 -12.80 -12.92 12.28
N GLN A 219 -13.78 -12.87 13.18
CA GLN A 219 -14.52 -14.07 13.63
C GLN A 219 -15.52 -14.58 12.59
N GLU A 220 -16.30 -13.67 12.01
CA GLU A 220 -17.39 -14.02 11.11
C GLU A 220 -16.92 -14.30 9.67
N PHE A 221 -15.84 -13.68 9.22
CA PHE A 221 -15.41 -13.69 7.81
C PHE A 221 -13.95 -14.13 7.62
N LYS A 222 -13.39 -14.88 8.55
CA LYS A 222 -11.99 -15.33 8.54
C LYS A 222 -11.56 -16.07 7.26
N ASP A 223 -12.49 -16.75 6.59
CA ASP A 223 -12.22 -17.55 5.39
C ASP A 223 -12.48 -16.79 4.08
N ASP A 224 -13.13 -15.62 4.14
CA ASP A 224 -13.56 -14.86 2.97
C ASP A 224 -12.93 -13.45 2.90
N LEU A 225 -12.46 -12.92 4.04
CA LEU A 225 -11.85 -11.59 4.15
C LEU A 225 -10.35 -11.72 4.42
N GLN A 226 -9.50 -11.24 3.51
CA GLN A 226 -8.08 -11.09 3.83
C GLN A 226 -7.92 -9.95 4.82
N PHE A 227 -7.44 -10.28 6.02
CA PHE A 227 -7.27 -9.34 7.12
C PHE A 227 -5.80 -9.30 7.54
N ILE A 228 -5.20 -8.10 7.51
CA ILE A 228 -3.88 -7.84 8.09
C ILE A 228 -4.07 -6.97 9.33
N TRP A 229 -3.57 -7.45 10.47
CA TRP A 229 -3.46 -6.68 11.69
C TRP A 229 -1.99 -6.35 11.96
N ASP A 230 -1.61 -5.13 11.67
CA ASP A 230 -0.25 -4.64 11.93
C ASP A 230 -0.10 -4.11 13.37
N GLU A 231 0.92 -4.58 14.06
CA GLU A 231 1.34 -4.09 15.37
C GLU A 231 2.82 -3.71 15.41
N GLY A 232 3.63 -4.32 14.57
CA GLY A 232 5.08 -4.12 14.57
C GLY A 232 5.52 -2.97 13.67
N THR A 233 5.00 -2.95 12.46
CA THR A 233 5.50 -2.06 11.42
C THR A 233 5.12 -0.61 11.66
N TRP A 234 3.87 -0.32 12.05
CA TRP A 234 3.45 1.05 12.31
C TRP A 234 4.22 1.69 13.47
N GLN A 235 4.51 0.91 14.53
CA GLN A 235 5.31 1.42 15.65
C GLN A 235 6.73 1.75 15.20
N GLU A 236 7.34 0.88 14.39
CA GLU A 236 8.68 1.13 13.85
C GLU A 236 8.69 2.30 12.85
N GLN A 237 7.63 2.46 12.04
CA GLN A 237 7.43 3.65 11.20
C GLN A 237 7.51 4.93 12.03
N CYS A 238 6.74 4.99 13.13
CA CYS A 238 6.73 6.11 14.04
C CYS A 238 8.12 6.42 14.60
N GLU A 239 8.83 5.40 15.05
CA GLU A 239 10.16 5.57 15.68
C GLU A 239 11.23 5.99 14.65
N LEU A 240 11.23 5.40 13.46
CA LEU A 240 12.14 5.78 12.37
C LEU A 240 11.86 7.21 11.89
N GLY A 241 10.59 7.61 11.80
CA GLY A 241 10.21 8.98 11.47
C GLY A 241 10.76 9.99 12.47
N LYS A 242 10.69 9.71 13.77
CA LYS A 242 11.30 10.56 14.82
C LYS A 242 12.82 10.63 14.67
N GLN A 243 13.47 9.48 14.41
CA GLN A 243 14.93 9.45 14.21
C GLN A 243 15.37 10.29 13.02
N HIS A 244 14.55 10.34 11.97
CA HIS A 244 14.81 11.06 10.73
C HIS A 244 14.04 12.38 10.61
N TRP A 245 13.50 12.91 11.71
CA TRP A 245 12.63 14.09 11.71
C TRP A 245 13.24 15.31 11.04
N ALA A 246 14.56 15.46 11.08
CA ALA A 246 15.25 16.55 10.40
C ALA A 246 15.01 16.57 8.87
N TRP A 247 14.81 15.40 8.24
CA TRP A 247 14.44 15.31 6.84
C TRP A 247 13.01 15.81 6.61
N HIS A 248 12.07 15.46 7.49
CA HIS A 248 10.70 15.95 7.42
C HIS A 248 10.65 17.48 7.50
N GLN A 249 11.31 18.07 8.48
CA GLN A 249 11.34 19.52 8.66
C GLN A 249 12.07 20.28 7.53
N ASN A 250 13.15 19.73 7.03
CA ASN A 250 14.02 20.43 6.10
C ASN A 250 13.69 20.17 4.62
N SER A 251 13.02 19.08 4.33
CA SER A 251 12.62 18.72 2.98
C SER A 251 11.10 18.67 2.84
N ILE A 252 10.38 17.79 3.54
CA ILE A 252 8.95 17.57 3.33
C ILE A 252 8.14 18.84 3.59
N GLN A 253 8.21 19.43 4.78
CA GLN A 253 7.40 20.58 5.18
C GLN A 253 7.64 21.86 4.35
N LYS A 254 8.67 21.90 3.52
CA LYS A 254 9.02 23.05 2.69
C LYS A 254 8.59 22.94 1.24
N LEU A 255 8.20 21.76 0.78
CA LEU A 255 7.97 21.45 -0.62
C LEU A 255 6.47 21.50 -0.98
N GLY A 256 6.14 22.31 -1.97
CA GLY A 256 4.80 22.42 -2.50
C GLY A 256 3.74 22.93 -1.51
N ALA A 257 2.49 22.86 -1.91
CA ALA A 257 1.37 23.11 -1.02
C ALA A 257 1.10 21.89 -0.11
N LEU A 258 1.30 20.66 -0.64
CA LEU A 258 1.16 19.42 0.12
C LEU A 258 2.10 19.37 1.32
N GLY A 259 3.38 19.64 1.12
CA GLY A 259 4.35 19.60 2.23
C GLY A 259 4.06 20.62 3.32
N LYS A 260 3.42 21.75 3.01
CA LYS A 260 3.00 22.75 4.00
C LYS A 260 1.84 22.29 4.87
N GLU A 261 1.05 21.33 4.41
CA GLU A 261 -0.01 20.67 5.21
C GLU A 261 0.54 19.55 6.09
N TYR A 262 1.80 19.14 5.92
CA TYR A 262 2.45 18.11 6.74
C TYR A 262 2.75 18.68 8.15
N PRO A 263 2.06 18.20 9.21
CA PRO A 263 2.20 18.79 10.54
C PRO A 263 3.50 18.38 11.24
N ASN A 264 3.75 18.94 12.42
CA ASN A 264 4.73 18.37 13.33
C ASN A 264 4.13 17.19 14.06
N TYR A 265 4.90 16.13 14.23
CA TYR A 265 4.45 14.94 14.95
C TYR A 265 4.18 15.24 16.44
N LYS A 266 3.31 14.43 17.03
CA LYS A 266 2.98 14.48 18.45
C LYS A 266 3.29 13.14 19.15
N TRP A 267 2.76 12.05 18.65
CA TRP A 267 2.92 10.73 19.21
C TRP A 267 3.92 9.88 18.43
N GLY A 268 3.75 9.82 17.14
CA GLY A 268 4.56 9.11 16.17
C GLY A 268 4.64 9.90 14.87
N VAL A 269 5.36 9.40 13.90
CA VAL A 269 5.44 9.98 12.55
C VAL A 269 4.86 8.97 11.58
N GLU A 270 3.80 9.36 10.85
CA GLU A 270 3.24 8.55 9.77
C GLU A 270 2.84 7.13 10.18
N GLY A 271 2.21 6.96 11.35
CA GLY A 271 1.83 5.63 11.86
C GLY A 271 0.96 4.84 10.87
N ASP A 272 0.17 5.50 10.04
CA ASP A 272 -0.79 4.88 9.12
C ASP A 272 -0.20 4.55 7.74
N THR A 273 0.94 5.16 7.41
CA THR A 273 1.62 5.03 6.11
C THR A 273 1.89 3.57 5.68
N PRO A 274 2.26 2.62 6.55
CA PRO A 274 2.47 1.23 6.14
C PRO A 274 1.27 0.61 5.42
N SER A 275 0.04 1.00 5.75
CA SER A 275 -1.18 0.41 5.22
C SER A 275 -1.35 0.59 3.70
N PHE A 276 -1.02 1.77 3.17
CA PHE A 276 -1.07 2.00 1.72
C PHE A 276 0.26 1.66 1.02
N LEU A 277 1.39 1.76 1.71
CA LEU A 277 2.68 1.29 1.17
C LEU A 277 2.66 -0.22 0.89
N TYR A 278 1.88 -0.99 1.67
CA TYR A 278 1.63 -2.40 1.41
C TYR A 278 1.04 -2.66 0.02
N VAL A 279 0.18 -1.75 -0.45
CA VAL A 279 -0.56 -1.87 -1.72
C VAL A 279 0.21 -1.24 -2.89
N LEU A 280 1.25 -0.44 -2.62
CA LEU A 280 1.96 0.31 -3.64
C LEU A 280 2.64 -0.63 -4.66
N PRO A 281 2.34 -0.49 -5.97
CA PRO A 281 2.84 -1.40 -7.00
C PRO A 281 4.30 -1.06 -7.40
N ASN A 282 5.24 -1.19 -6.47
CA ASN A 282 6.66 -0.90 -6.65
C ASN A 282 7.51 -2.10 -7.11
N GLY A 283 6.90 -3.29 -7.29
CA GLY A 283 7.56 -4.51 -7.73
C GLY A 283 8.20 -5.33 -6.60
N LEU A 284 8.09 -4.89 -5.34
CA LEU A 284 8.69 -5.57 -4.19
C LEU A 284 7.80 -6.66 -3.60
N ASN A 285 6.49 -6.42 -3.52
CA ASN A 285 5.51 -7.40 -3.06
C ASN A 285 4.24 -7.40 -3.91
N ASP A 286 3.53 -8.52 -3.88
CA ASP A 286 2.16 -8.64 -4.37
C ASP A 286 1.22 -8.51 -3.16
N PRO A 287 0.32 -7.52 -3.13
CA PRO A 287 -0.59 -7.34 -1.99
C PRO A 287 -1.62 -8.46 -1.81
N GLU A 288 -1.73 -9.38 -2.77
CA GLU A 288 -2.53 -10.61 -2.61
C GLU A 288 -1.80 -11.71 -1.81
N ASP A 289 -0.49 -11.53 -1.54
CA ASP A 289 0.30 -12.46 -0.74
C ASP A 289 1.00 -11.74 0.43
N PRO A 290 0.36 -11.65 1.61
CA PRO A 290 0.95 -10.95 2.77
C PRO A 290 2.23 -11.58 3.34
N SER A 291 2.62 -12.77 2.90
CA SER A 291 3.91 -13.37 3.26
C SER A 291 5.10 -12.74 2.53
N GLN A 292 4.85 -11.91 1.55
CA GLN A 292 5.90 -11.19 0.82
C GLN A 292 6.29 -9.92 1.57
N ALA A 293 7.56 -9.84 1.95
CA ALA A 293 8.10 -8.65 2.60
C ALA A 293 8.17 -7.46 1.64
N GLY A 294 7.85 -6.28 2.16
CA GLY A 294 7.83 -5.02 1.41
C GLY A 294 8.06 -3.80 2.30
N TRP A 295 7.71 -2.63 1.80
CA TRP A 295 7.83 -1.37 2.56
C TRP A 295 6.95 -1.34 3.81
N ALA A 296 5.91 -2.15 3.86
CA ALA A 296 5.05 -2.37 5.03
C ALA A 296 5.51 -3.55 5.92
N GLY A 297 6.80 -3.92 5.87
CA GLY A 297 7.34 -5.00 6.67
C GLY A 297 7.02 -6.40 6.15
N TYR A 298 6.70 -7.30 7.06
CA TYR A 298 6.43 -8.72 6.81
C TYR A 298 5.31 -9.21 7.73
N HIS A 299 4.44 -10.05 7.20
CA HIS A 299 3.33 -10.61 7.96
C HIS A 299 3.30 -12.13 7.83
N GLN A 300 2.82 -12.78 8.86
CA GLN A 300 2.54 -14.23 8.86
C GLN A 300 1.14 -14.47 9.41
N HIS A 301 0.45 -15.46 8.86
CA HIS A 301 -0.84 -15.85 9.41
C HIS A 301 -0.65 -16.51 10.79
N GLY A 302 -1.26 -15.94 11.81
CA GLY A 302 -1.06 -16.38 13.20
C GLY A 302 -2.08 -15.81 14.17
N LEU A 303 -1.85 -16.05 15.45
CA LEU A 303 -2.69 -15.54 16.53
C LEU A 303 -2.57 -14.02 16.63
N CYS A 304 -3.72 -13.35 16.69
CA CYS A 304 -3.79 -11.90 16.82
C CYS A 304 -3.55 -11.44 18.28
N PRO A 305 -3.25 -10.15 18.48
CA PRO A 305 -3.07 -9.55 19.82
C PRO A 305 -4.28 -9.70 20.76
N ASP A 306 -5.48 -10.01 20.24
CA ASP A 306 -6.66 -10.30 21.05
C ASP A 306 -6.65 -11.70 21.70
N SER A 307 -5.69 -12.56 21.33
CA SER A 307 -5.54 -13.94 21.78
C SER A 307 -6.73 -14.87 21.48
N LEU A 308 -7.61 -14.46 20.56
CA LEU A 308 -8.85 -15.19 20.21
C LEU A 308 -9.01 -15.42 18.71
N THR A 309 -8.52 -14.51 17.88
CA THR A 309 -8.68 -14.57 16.43
C THR A 309 -7.34 -14.82 15.75
N THR A 310 -7.39 -15.27 14.50
CA THR A 310 -6.22 -15.42 13.62
C THR A 310 -6.38 -14.54 12.40
N ALA A 311 -5.29 -13.93 11.96
CA ALA A 311 -5.19 -13.17 10.73
C ALA A 311 -3.72 -13.11 10.28
N TRP A 312 -3.42 -12.39 9.20
CA TRP A 312 -2.07 -11.98 8.89
C TRP A 312 -1.63 -10.91 9.89
N THR A 313 -0.48 -11.08 10.53
CA THR A 313 -0.04 -10.16 11.59
C THR A 313 1.47 -10.14 11.71
N SER A 314 1.97 -9.03 12.26
CA SER A 314 3.37 -8.84 12.68
C SER A 314 3.51 -8.82 14.23
N TRP A 315 2.62 -9.52 14.95
CA TRP A 315 2.52 -9.41 16.41
C TRP A 315 3.54 -10.24 17.18
N GLU A 316 3.57 -11.55 16.96
CA GLU A 316 4.36 -12.46 17.79
C GLU A 316 5.80 -12.63 17.26
N GLU A 317 6.74 -12.94 18.16
CA GLU A 317 8.10 -13.32 17.77
C GLU A 317 8.11 -14.74 17.11
N PRO A 318 8.96 -14.99 16.12
CA PRO A 318 9.97 -14.07 15.55
C PRO A 318 9.44 -13.12 14.47
N VAL A 319 8.18 -13.21 14.10
CA VAL A 319 7.57 -12.43 12.99
C VAL A 319 7.71 -10.93 13.23
N ARG A 320 7.51 -10.49 14.49
CA ARG A 320 7.65 -9.08 14.85
C ARG A 320 9.05 -8.53 14.55
N SER A 321 10.07 -9.23 15.02
CA SER A 321 11.46 -8.81 14.77
C SER A 321 11.82 -8.83 13.28
N ILE A 322 11.33 -9.80 12.52
CA ILE A 322 11.54 -9.89 11.07
C ILE A 322 10.86 -8.70 10.37
N SER A 323 9.61 -8.42 10.71
CA SER A 323 8.84 -7.31 10.13
C SER A 323 9.50 -5.96 10.39
N ILE A 324 9.92 -5.70 11.63
CA ILE A 324 10.69 -4.52 12.03
C ILE A 324 12.00 -4.43 11.21
N GLY A 325 12.73 -5.54 11.06
CA GLY A 325 13.96 -5.57 10.26
C GLY A 325 13.75 -5.18 8.78
N TYR A 326 12.65 -5.61 8.18
CA TYR A 326 12.28 -5.17 6.83
C TYR A 326 11.88 -3.69 6.79
N LYS A 327 11.15 -3.20 7.79
CA LYS A 327 10.81 -1.79 7.88
C LYS A 327 12.04 -0.91 8.00
N GLN A 328 12.98 -1.27 8.85
CA GLN A 328 14.29 -0.59 9.00
C GLN A 328 15.08 -0.61 7.69
N ARG A 329 15.08 -1.73 6.97
CA ARG A 329 15.76 -1.86 5.68
C ARG A 329 15.21 -0.87 4.64
N PHE A 330 13.89 -0.72 4.57
CA PHE A 330 13.24 0.01 3.49
C PHE A 330 12.87 1.45 3.83
N TYR A 331 12.95 1.86 5.09
CA TYR A 331 12.49 3.18 5.54
C TYR A 331 13.12 4.34 4.76
N LEU A 332 14.43 4.34 4.55
CA LEU A 332 15.09 5.39 3.77
C LEU A 332 14.76 5.34 2.28
N HIS A 333 14.40 4.17 1.75
CA HIS A 333 13.96 4.05 0.36
C HIS A 333 12.61 4.76 0.16
N GLU A 334 11.66 4.53 1.05
CA GLU A 334 10.35 5.18 1.00
C GLU A 334 10.45 6.68 1.30
N LEU A 335 11.24 7.07 2.30
CA LEU A 335 11.41 8.48 2.68
C LEU A 335 12.00 9.32 1.53
N PHE A 336 13.01 8.82 0.85
CA PHE A 336 13.62 9.53 -0.27
C PHE A 336 12.72 9.55 -1.51
N ASP A 337 11.95 8.49 -1.76
CA ASP A 337 10.95 8.46 -2.81
C ASP A 337 9.84 9.50 -2.53
N PHE A 338 9.35 9.55 -1.29
CA PHE A 338 8.37 10.56 -0.86
C PHE A 338 8.90 11.99 -1.04
N ILE A 339 10.10 12.28 -0.56
CA ILE A 339 10.73 13.60 -0.71
C ILE A 339 10.85 13.99 -2.18
N GLU A 340 11.27 13.07 -3.04
CA GLU A 340 11.43 13.33 -4.47
C GLU A 340 10.10 13.61 -5.15
N ARG A 341 9.04 12.87 -4.79
CA ARG A 341 7.68 13.14 -5.28
C ARG A 341 7.15 14.50 -4.83
N LEU A 342 7.55 14.98 -3.66
CA LEU A 342 7.25 16.35 -3.23
C LEU A 342 8.04 17.41 -4.02
N HIS A 343 9.25 17.11 -4.49
CA HIS A 343 9.93 18.00 -5.47
C HIS A 343 9.14 18.08 -6.78
N TRP A 344 8.57 16.94 -7.25
CA TRP A 344 7.66 16.99 -8.40
C TRP A 344 6.43 17.85 -8.13
N ALA A 345 5.86 17.75 -6.92
CA ALA A 345 4.72 18.56 -6.50
C ALA A 345 5.05 20.07 -6.47
N GLU A 346 6.23 20.45 -5.99
CA GLU A 346 6.64 21.84 -5.88
C GLU A 346 6.77 22.54 -7.24
N ASP A 347 7.55 21.98 -8.17
CA ASP A 347 7.89 22.68 -9.43
C ASP A 347 7.81 21.80 -10.70
N GLY A 348 7.45 20.53 -10.57
CA GLY A 348 7.36 19.58 -11.67
C GLY A 348 8.72 19.09 -12.17
N LYS A 349 9.75 19.16 -11.31
CA LYS A 349 11.09 18.63 -11.53
C LYS A 349 11.40 17.59 -10.48
N GLY A 350 12.55 16.94 -10.65
CA GLY A 350 13.04 15.93 -9.73
C GLY A 350 13.43 14.64 -10.47
N ASN A 351 13.98 13.71 -9.73
CA ASN A 351 14.50 12.47 -10.24
C ASN A 351 13.38 11.42 -10.43
N HIS A 352 13.58 10.44 -11.30
CA HIS A 352 12.68 9.29 -11.47
C HIS A 352 13.32 8.04 -10.89
N ASN A 353 12.45 7.11 -10.49
CA ASN A 353 12.88 5.76 -10.14
C ASN A 353 13.43 5.03 -11.37
N PRO A 354 14.46 4.19 -11.20
CA PRO A 354 14.94 3.33 -12.27
C PRO A 354 13.85 2.40 -12.80
N THR A 355 13.91 2.07 -14.08
CA THR A 355 13.08 1.04 -14.70
C THR A 355 13.78 -0.31 -14.60
N VAL A 356 13.18 -1.25 -13.87
CA VAL A 356 13.71 -2.60 -13.70
C VAL A 356 13.18 -3.53 -14.78
N VAL A 357 14.08 -4.27 -15.44
CA VAL A 357 13.74 -5.28 -16.45
C VAL A 357 14.55 -6.54 -16.16
N VAL A 358 13.90 -7.62 -15.74
CA VAL A 358 14.54 -8.93 -15.47
C VAL A 358 14.06 -9.96 -16.49
N ASN A 359 14.98 -10.58 -17.23
CA ASN A 359 14.67 -11.55 -18.29
C ASN A 359 13.61 -11.05 -19.31
N GLY A 360 13.57 -9.72 -19.55
CA GLY A 360 12.58 -9.08 -20.41
C GLY A 360 11.23 -8.81 -19.75
N HIS A 361 11.02 -9.23 -18.52
CA HIS A 361 9.82 -8.87 -17.72
C HIS A 361 10.01 -7.48 -17.10
N GLN A 362 8.99 -6.65 -17.20
CA GLN A 362 8.92 -5.29 -16.65
C GLN A 362 7.53 -5.05 -16.07
N GLY A 363 7.46 -4.35 -14.96
CA GLY A 363 6.21 -3.96 -14.31
C GLY A 363 6.13 -4.49 -12.88
N PRO A 364 5.07 -4.14 -12.13
CA PRO A 364 5.00 -4.39 -10.69
C PRO A 364 4.70 -5.87 -10.33
N SER A 365 4.14 -6.65 -11.26
CA SER A 365 3.81 -8.05 -10.99
C SER A 365 5.09 -8.90 -10.86
N PRO A 366 5.10 -9.94 -10.00
CA PRO A 366 6.22 -10.85 -9.89
C PRO A 366 6.54 -11.57 -11.21
N LEU A 367 7.84 -11.75 -11.50
CA LEU A 367 8.30 -12.67 -12.53
C LEU A 367 8.25 -14.11 -11.98
N THR A 368 7.41 -14.98 -12.56
CA THR A 368 7.33 -16.38 -12.17
C THR A 368 8.15 -17.28 -13.09
N LEU A 369 8.96 -18.17 -12.51
CA LEU A 369 9.80 -19.11 -13.21
C LEU A 369 9.61 -20.53 -12.64
N GLN A 370 9.96 -21.53 -13.44
CA GLN A 370 10.10 -22.92 -13.01
C GLN A 370 11.55 -23.37 -13.17
N ALA A 371 12.01 -24.19 -12.25
CA ALA A 371 13.35 -24.75 -12.26
C ALA A 371 13.34 -26.18 -11.76
N LYS A 372 14.36 -26.97 -12.13
CA LYS A 372 14.59 -28.29 -11.53
C LYS A 372 15.61 -28.19 -10.39
N ALA A 373 15.45 -29.07 -9.41
CA ALA A 373 16.45 -29.23 -8.37
C ALA A 373 17.82 -29.56 -9.00
N GLY A 374 18.87 -28.82 -8.60
CA GLY A 374 20.24 -28.91 -9.17
C GLY A 374 20.46 -28.08 -10.44
N GLU A 375 19.45 -27.41 -10.96
CA GLU A 375 19.58 -26.54 -12.15
C GLU A 375 20.24 -25.20 -11.80
N THR A 376 20.83 -24.57 -12.82
CA THR A 376 21.31 -23.18 -12.72
C THR A 376 20.41 -22.27 -13.51
N ILE A 377 19.82 -21.29 -12.84
CA ILE A 377 18.94 -20.26 -13.43
C ILE A 377 19.74 -18.98 -13.61
N ARG A 378 19.73 -18.44 -14.84
CA ARG A 378 20.32 -17.12 -15.13
C ARG A 378 19.24 -16.05 -15.02
N LEU A 379 19.48 -15.04 -14.20
CA LEU A 379 18.66 -13.82 -14.10
C LEU A 379 19.45 -12.66 -14.70
N ASP A 380 18.84 -11.94 -15.63
CA ASP A 380 19.48 -10.87 -16.41
C ASP A 380 18.68 -9.57 -16.31
N ALA A 381 19.20 -8.62 -15.53
CA ALA A 381 18.67 -7.29 -15.36
C ALA A 381 19.41 -6.22 -16.21
N SER A 382 20.27 -6.61 -17.13
CA SER A 382 21.10 -5.68 -17.93
C SER A 382 20.34 -4.73 -18.85
N LYS A 383 19.02 -4.97 -19.05
CA LYS A 383 18.13 -4.06 -19.79
C LYS A 383 17.44 -3.02 -18.92
N SER A 384 17.68 -3.03 -17.61
CA SER A 384 17.24 -1.98 -16.71
C SER A 384 17.90 -0.65 -17.08
N SER A 385 17.19 0.45 -16.86
CA SER A 385 17.67 1.79 -17.24
C SER A 385 17.12 2.84 -16.28
N ASP A 386 17.70 4.00 -16.33
CA ASP A 386 17.22 5.16 -15.60
C ASP A 386 16.65 6.20 -16.57
N PRO A 387 15.41 6.72 -16.33
CA PRO A 387 14.80 7.72 -17.22
C PRO A 387 15.56 9.03 -17.30
N ASP A 388 16.28 9.41 -16.23
CA ASP A 388 17.06 10.63 -16.14
C ASP A 388 18.54 10.39 -16.52
N PHE A 389 18.84 9.20 -17.06
CA PHE A 389 20.18 8.77 -17.49
C PHE A 389 21.22 8.68 -16.35
N ASN A 390 20.76 8.51 -15.12
CA ASN A 390 21.64 8.25 -14.00
C ASN A 390 22.29 6.86 -14.12
N THR A 391 23.48 6.74 -13.57
CA THR A 391 24.13 5.43 -13.43
C THR A 391 23.31 4.58 -12.45
N ILE A 392 23.01 3.35 -12.81
CA ILE A 392 22.29 2.41 -11.94
C ILE A 392 23.23 1.39 -11.29
N ALA A 393 22.81 0.87 -10.15
CA ALA A 393 23.44 -0.23 -9.45
C ALA A 393 22.41 -1.30 -9.10
N PHE A 394 22.88 -2.54 -8.95
CA PHE A 394 22.05 -3.70 -8.70
C PHE A 394 22.37 -4.28 -7.33
N GLN A 395 21.34 -4.88 -6.70
CA GLN A 395 21.49 -5.72 -5.54
C GLN A 395 20.47 -6.87 -5.60
N TRP A 396 20.96 -8.09 -5.62
CA TRP A 396 20.12 -9.27 -5.57
C TRP A 396 20.12 -9.86 -4.16
N TRP A 397 18.93 -10.28 -3.72
CA TRP A 397 18.81 -10.98 -2.44
C TRP A 397 17.63 -11.95 -2.45
N GLN A 398 17.69 -12.96 -1.60
CA GLN A 398 16.63 -13.93 -1.37
C GLN A 398 15.82 -13.50 -0.15
N GLN A 399 14.48 -13.56 -0.22
CA GLN A 399 13.64 -13.44 0.97
C GLN A 399 13.73 -14.76 1.75
N PRO A 400 14.33 -14.79 2.95
CA PRO A 400 14.64 -16.04 3.64
C PRO A 400 13.45 -16.70 4.32
N GLU A 401 12.33 -16.02 4.50
CA GLU A 401 11.13 -16.54 5.17
C GLU A 401 10.32 -17.46 4.27
N ILE A 402 10.52 -17.41 2.95
CA ILE A 402 9.80 -18.24 1.98
C ILE A 402 10.72 -19.37 1.49
N GLY A 403 10.23 -20.60 1.68
CA GLY A 403 11.03 -21.81 1.41
C GLY A 403 12.10 -22.06 2.46
N THR A 404 12.69 -23.25 2.46
CA THR A 404 13.74 -23.65 3.41
C THR A 404 15.14 -23.66 2.80
N ALA A 405 15.23 -23.78 1.47
CA ALA A 405 16.50 -23.73 0.76
C ALA A 405 17.07 -22.31 0.74
N LYS A 406 18.32 -22.16 1.16
CA LYS A 406 19.04 -20.89 1.15
C LYS A 406 20.11 -20.94 0.07
N LEU A 407 20.17 -19.89 -0.76
CA LEU A 407 21.15 -19.76 -1.82
C LEU A 407 22.10 -18.62 -1.51
N THR A 408 23.40 -18.86 -1.80
CA THR A 408 24.36 -17.77 -1.90
C THR A 408 24.28 -17.23 -3.33
N ILE A 409 24.05 -15.95 -3.49
CA ILE A 409 24.04 -15.29 -4.80
C ILE A 409 25.44 -14.74 -5.04
N GLU A 410 26.18 -15.40 -5.92
CA GLU A 410 27.48 -14.92 -6.33
C GLU A 410 27.31 -13.64 -7.16
N ASP A 411 28.21 -12.68 -6.97
CA ASP A 411 28.21 -11.39 -7.66
C ASP A 411 26.84 -10.64 -7.54
N ALA A 412 26.25 -10.66 -6.34
CA ALA A 412 24.92 -10.11 -6.06
C ALA A 412 24.73 -8.62 -6.46
N GLU A 413 25.80 -7.91 -6.75
CA GLU A 413 25.79 -6.52 -7.25
C GLU A 413 25.92 -6.45 -8.79
N SER A 414 25.97 -7.59 -9.49
CA SER A 414 26.04 -7.63 -10.95
C SER A 414 24.67 -7.46 -11.58
N ALA A 415 24.61 -6.88 -12.78
CA ALA A 415 23.40 -6.85 -13.60
C ALA A 415 22.90 -8.25 -13.97
N VAL A 416 23.77 -9.27 -13.94
CA VAL A 416 23.46 -10.65 -14.28
C VAL A 416 23.97 -11.57 -13.19
N VAL A 417 23.10 -12.44 -12.67
CA VAL A 417 23.45 -13.44 -11.67
C VAL A 417 23.03 -14.83 -12.11
N ASN A 418 23.72 -15.85 -11.58
CA ASN A 418 23.35 -17.24 -11.76
C ASN A 418 22.94 -17.83 -10.39
N LEU A 419 21.76 -18.39 -10.32
CA LEU A 419 21.24 -19.05 -9.13
C LEU A 419 21.43 -20.57 -9.27
N HIS A 420 22.25 -21.16 -8.43
CA HIS A 420 22.42 -22.61 -8.37
C HIS A 420 21.40 -23.24 -7.44
N ILE A 421 20.34 -23.81 -8.01
CA ILE A 421 19.24 -24.39 -7.22
C ILE A 421 19.73 -25.64 -6.48
N PRO A 422 19.60 -25.74 -5.15
CA PRO A 422 20.04 -26.90 -4.40
C PRO A 422 19.28 -28.18 -4.82
N THR A 423 19.98 -29.31 -4.82
CA THR A 423 19.38 -30.62 -5.19
C THR A 423 18.29 -31.09 -4.22
N ASN A 424 18.26 -30.53 -3.01
CA ASN A 424 17.25 -30.82 -1.98
C ASN A 424 16.11 -29.81 -1.95
N ALA A 425 15.98 -28.92 -2.94
CA ALA A 425 14.97 -27.88 -2.98
C ALA A 425 13.68 -28.27 -3.75
N SER A 426 13.58 -29.51 -4.26
CA SER A 426 12.40 -29.98 -4.98
C SER A 426 11.13 -29.78 -4.17
N GLY A 427 10.05 -29.32 -4.82
CA GLY A 427 8.76 -29.02 -4.20
C GLY A 427 8.69 -27.69 -3.43
N GLN A 428 9.75 -26.90 -3.45
CA GLN A 428 9.78 -25.58 -2.79
C GLN A 428 9.50 -24.45 -3.77
N THR A 429 9.05 -23.34 -3.23
CA THR A 429 9.00 -22.04 -3.91
C THR A 429 10.00 -21.11 -3.22
N LEU A 430 10.85 -20.44 -3.98
CA LEU A 430 11.85 -19.50 -3.48
C LEU A 430 11.61 -18.12 -4.09
N HIS A 431 11.77 -17.08 -3.28
CA HIS A 431 11.59 -15.69 -3.72
C HIS A 431 12.91 -14.95 -3.71
N PHE A 432 13.21 -14.31 -4.83
CA PHE A 432 14.36 -13.43 -5.00
C PHE A 432 13.90 -12.04 -5.40
N ILE A 433 14.67 -11.05 -5.05
CA ILE A 433 14.41 -9.65 -5.38
C ILE A 433 15.64 -9.09 -6.12
N CYS A 434 15.38 -8.46 -7.26
CA CYS A 434 16.32 -7.55 -7.92
C CYS A 434 15.97 -6.14 -7.46
N GLU A 435 16.88 -5.51 -6.73
CA GLU A 435 16.81 -4.12 -6.33
C GLU A 435 17.72 -3.32 -7.26
N VAL A 436 17.18 -2.30 -7.93
CA VAL A 436 17.90 -1.40 -8.79
C VAL A 436 17.84 -0.01 -8.17
N SER A 437 18.99 0.58 -7.92
CA SER A 437 19.09 1.95 -7.41
C SER A 437 19.77 2.84 -8.45
N ASP A 438 19.28 4.06 -8.58
CA ASP A 438 20.06 5.10 -9.22
C ASP A 438 21.21 5.55 -8.32
N LYS A 439 22.22 6.17 -8.91
CA LYS A 439 23.32 6.85 -8.22
C LYS A 439 23.21 8.36 -8.35
N GLY A 440 21.99 8.85 -8.63
CA GLY A 440 21.65 10.27 -8.62
C GLY A 440 21.64 10.84 -7.19
N ALA A 441 21.21 12.08 -7.07
CA ALA A 441 21.22 12.79 -5.78
C ALA A 441 20.26 12.16 -4.74
N SER A 442 19.18 11.51 -5.18
CA SER A 442 18.09 11.01 -4.33
C SER A 442 18.17 9.52 -4.03
N TYR A 443 19.05 8.76 -4.67
CA TYR A 443 19.20 7.31 -4.48
C TYR A 443 17.89 6.52 -4.56
N LEU A 444 17.06 6.83 -5.55
CA LEU A 444 15.77 6.18 -5.73
C LEU A 444 15.93 4.70 -6.09
N LYS A 445 14.95 3.91 -5.71
CA LYS A 445 14.99 2.47 -5.90
C LYS A 445 13.73 1.94 -6.55
N SER A 446 13.92 0.91 -7.35
CA SER A 446 12.84 0.09 -7.90
C SER A 446 13.17 -1.38 -7.74
N TYR A 447 12.17 -2.22 -7.80
CA TYR A 447 12.30 -3.63 -7.49
C TYR A 447 11.67 -4.51 -8.57
N GLN A 448 12.13 -5.74 -8.64
CA GLN A 448 11.44 -6.83 -9.31
C GLN A 448 11.53 -8.07 -8.42
N ARG A 449 10.37 -8.59 -8.05
CA ARG A 449 10.28 -9.90 -7.38
C ARG A 449 10.32 -11.01 -8.41
N ILE A 450 11.09 -12.06 -8.12
CA ILE A 450 11.18 -13.28 -8.90
C ILE A 450 10.75 -14.45 -8.01
N ILE A 451 9.76 -15.21 -8.46
CA ILE A 451 9.23 -16.39 -7.78
C ILE A 451 9.63 -17.61 -8.57
N ILE A 452 10.38 -18.52 -7.97
CA ILE A 452 10.87 -19.74 -8.62
C ILE A 452 10.25 -20.95 -7.95
N SER A 453 9.38 -21.67 -8.68
CA SER A 453 8.84 -22.97 -8.26
C SER A 453 9.81 -24.09 -8.72
N ILE A 454 10.19 -24.97 -7.79
CA ILE A 454 11.22 -25.99 -8.02
C ILE A 454 10.56 -27.37 -8.13
N GLU A 455 10.73 -28.01 -9.29
CA GLU A 455 10.29 -29.39 -9.58
C GLU A 455 11.25 -30.45 -9.02
#